data_9f63637a43fbff8873de30ac6a70a45d
#
_entry.id   9f63637a43fbff8873de30ac6a70a45d
#
_cell.length_a   1.000
_cell.length_b   1.000
_cell.length_c   1.000
_cell.angle_alpha   90.00
_cell.angle_beta   90.00
_cell.angle_gamma   90.00
#
_symmetry.space_group_name_H-M   'P 1'
#
loop_
_entity.id
_entity.type
_entity.pdbx_description
1 polymer ?
#
loop_
_entity_poly.entity_id
_entity_poly.type
_entity_poly.pdbx_seq_one_letter_code
_entity_poly.pdbx_strand_id
1 'polypeptide(L)'
;MEGLTYKYYKKNNSKNIYLIIHGGGPVGVETDFISAIFDTIAKTHNSALCFNFPYCERREESSSGPDLLEEVSTLKQVIDFIHTEGYNRITIIAKSLGGIISGYYFAKYPDKSIDLIILGYIPNEVKQNAISDNLKLVIQGENDRFAAPSEVHKIVGNKVAVIEIKNADHSYQNHNKEPIYQNEVLDHLVNWI
;
A
#
# COMPACT_ATOMS: atom_id res chain seq x y z
N MET A 1 16.72 6.85 7.43
CA MET A 1 16.13 6.94 6.07
C MET A 1 16.80 8.06 5.26
N GLU A 2 18.13 8.02 5.25
CA GLU A 2 18.94 9.00 4.53
C GLU A 2 18.68 8.88 3.02
N GLY A 3 18.48 10.02 2.33
CA GLY A 3 18.27 10.07 0.89
C GLY A 3 16.84 9.72 0.39
N LEU A 4 15.89 9.51 1.27
CA LEU A 4 14.48 9.28 0.89
C LEU A 4 13.59 10.45 1.32
N THR A 5 12.70 10.87 0.45
CA THR A 5 11.57 11.74 0.80
C THR A 5 10.54 10.92 1.57
N TYR A 6 10.14 11.39 2.76
CA TYR A 6 9.16 10.70 3.58
C TYR A 6 8.32 11.68 4.42
N LYS A 7 7.14 11.23 4.86
CA LYS A 7 6.32 11.87 5.89
C LYS A 7 6.19 10.90 7.06
N TYR A 8 6.31 11.40 8.27
CA TYR A 8 6.22 10.59 9.48
C TYR A 8 5.45 11.33 10.57
N TYR A 9 4.35 10.73 11.01
CA TYR A 9 3.59 11.15 12.17
C TYR A 9 3.73 10.09 13.26
N LYS A 10 4.30 10.49 14.40
CA LYS A 10 4.52 9.62 15.56
C LYS A 10 3.49 9.91 16.64
N LYS A 11 2.61 8.94 16.88
CA LYS A 11 1.70 8.98 18.05
C LYS A 11 2.45 8.52 19.29
N ASN A 12 2.46 9.34 20.34
CA ASN A 12 3.11 9.02 21.60
C ASN A 12 2.57 7.70 22.19
N ASN A 13 3.49 6.85 22.63
CA ASN A 13 3.22 5.53 23.24
C ASN A 13 2.51 4.51 22.33
N SER A 14 2.34 4.79 21.04
CA SER A 14 1.81 3.79 20.10
C SER A 14 2.85 2.70 19.85
N LYS A 15 2.38 1.45 19.84
CA LYS A 15 3.17 0.29 19.39
C LYS A 15 2.82 -0.15 17.98
N ASN A 16 1.82 0.50 17.37
CA ASN A 16 1.32 0.22 16.04
C ASN A 16 1.65 1.38 15.10
N ILE A 17 1.97 1.08 13.86
CA ILE A 17 2.20 2.06 12.80
C ILE A 17 1.60 1.58 11.49
N TYR A 18 1.09 2.51 10.71
CA TYR A 18 0.64 2.29 9.33
C TYR A 18 1.73 2.79 8.38
N LEU A 19 2.24 1.87 7.55
CA LEU A 19 3.22 2.17 6.52
C LEU A 19 2.51 2.26 5.17
N ILE A 20 2.44 3.46 4.60
CA ILE A 20 1.77 3.72 3.33
C ILE A 20 2.79 3.64 2.21
N ILE A 21 2.54 2.78 1.23
CA ILE A 21 3.40 2.53 0.07
C ILE A 21 2.67 2.97 -1.20
N HIS A 22 3.29 3.89 -1.95
CA HIS A 22 2.72 4.43 -3.19
C HIS A 22 2.77 3.44 -4.35
N GLY A 23 2.01 3.73 -5.41
CA GLY A 23 2.02 3.01 -6.68
C GLY A 23 3.14 3.46 -7.62
N GLY A 24 3.09 3.04 -8.88
CA GLY A 24 3.98 3.53 -9.93
C GLY A 24 3.80 5.03 -10.21
N GLY A 25 4.77 5.61 -10.89
CA GLY A 25 4.82 7.02 -11.25
C GLY A 25 5.83 7.84 -10.43
N PRO A 26 6.23 9.02 -10.96
CA PRO A 26 7.37 9.78 -10.45
C PRO A 26 7.05 10.70 -9.25
N VAL A 27 5.79 10.75 -8.81
CA VAL A 27 5.31 11.71 -7.78
C VAL A 27 5.31 11.12 -6.38
N GLY A 28 5.08 9.82 -6.26
CA GLY A 28 5.18 9.08 -5.01
C GLY A 28 4.28 9.59 -3.88
N VAL A 29 4.88 9.93 -2.74
CA VAL A 29 4.17 10.40 -1.54
C VAL A 29 3.50 11.77 -1.69
N GLU A 30 3.85 12.52 -2.72
CA GLU A 30 3.28 13.83 -3.01
C GLU A 30 2.00 13.74 -3.87
N THR A 31 1.60 12.54 -4.32
CA THR A 31 0.29 12.37 -4.97
C THR A 31 -0.82 12.69 -3.96
N ASP A 32 -1.86 13.38 -4.43
CA ASP A 32 -2.99 13.78 -3.57
C ASP A 32 -3.57 12.59 -2.82
N PHE A 33 -3.72 11.44 -3.48
CA PHE A 33 -4.30 10.26 -2.86
C PHE A 33 -3.42 9.65 -1.76
N ILE A 34 -2.10 9.51 -1.98
CA ILE A 34 -1.18 9.00 -0.94
C ILE A 34 -1.10 9.96 0.24
N SER A 35 -1.03 11.28 -0.04
CA SER A 35 -1.09 12.30 0.99
C SER A 35 -2.40 12.24 1.80
N ALA A 36 -3.54 12.05 1.12
CA ALA A 36 -4.84 11.93 1.78
C ALA A 36 -4.93 10.68 2.66
N ILE A 37 -4.38 9.53 2.23
CA ILE A 37 -4.29 8.33 3.08
C ILE A 37 -3.46 8.63 4.34
N PHE A 38 -2.26 9.22 4.18
CA PHE A 38 -1.40 9.57 5.31
C PHE A 38 -2.11 10.49 6.30
N ASP A 39 -2.71 11.57 5.82
CA ASP A 39 -3.44 12.56 6.65
C ASP A 39 -4.64 11.92 7.35
N THR A 40 -5.36 11.03 6.68
CA THR A 40 -6.49 10.31 7.24
C THR A 40 -6.05 9.43 8.41
N ILE A 41 -4.99 8.63 8.24
CA ILE A 41 -4.45 7.79 9.31
C ILE A 41 -3.96 8.65 10.50
N ALA A 42 -3.22 9.73 10.23
CA ALA A 42 -2.73 10.63 11.26
C ALA A 42 -3.88 11.29 12.06
N LYS A 43 -4.99 11.65 11.41
CA LYS A 43 -6.20 12.21 12.06
C LYS A 43 -6.89 11.20 12.98
N THR A 44 -6.79 9.91 12.73
CA THR A 44 -7.30 8.86 13.64
C THR A 44 -6.40 8.65 14.86
N HIS A 45 -5.38 9.47 15.03
CA HIS A 45 -4.40 9.36 16.10
C HIS A 45 -3.56 8.06 16.07
N ASN A 46 -3.36 7.47 14.92
CA ASN A 46 -2.42 6.38 14.69
C ASN A 46 -1.09 6.91 14.18
N SER A 47 0.01 6.19 14.45
CA SER A 47 1.30 6.49 13.83
C SER A 47 1.25 6.15 12.34
N ALA A 48 1.81 7.01 11.51
CA ALA A 48 1.82 6.84 10.06
C ALA A 48 3.19 7.20 9.48
N LEU A 49 3.61 6.44 8.49
CA LEU A 49 4.82 6.72 7.71
C LEU A 49 4.53 6.45 6.23
N CYS A 50 4.94 7.34 5.35
CA CYS A 50 5.02 7.08 3.92
C CYS A 50 6.37 7.57 3.38
N PHE A 51 6.87 6.96 2.31
CA PHE A 51 8.19 7.28 1.74
C PHE A 51 8.19 7.06 0.23
N ASN A 52 9.13 7.71 -0.46
CA ASN A 52 9.37 7.45 -1.87
C ASN A 52 10.33 6.28 -2.07
N PHE A 53 10.04 5.42 -3.06
CA PHE A 53 11.04 4.48 -3.57
C PHE A 53 12.12 5.20 -4.39
N PRO A 54 13.33 4.64 -4.52
CA PRO A 54 14.44 5.28 -5.23
C PRO A 54 14.14 5.68 -6.67
N TYR A 55 13.34 4.91 -7.42
CA TYR A 55 12.93 5.30 -8.76
C TYR A 55 12.13 6.61 -8.76
N CYS A 56 11.28 6.81 -7.74
CA CYS A 56 10.49 8.02 -7.60
C CYS A 56 11.38 9.22 -7.25
N GLU A 57 12.41 9.05 -6.40
CA GLU A 57 13.41 10.10 -6.12
C GLU A 57 14.16 10.54 -7.40
N ARG A 58 14.38 9.60 -8.32
CA ARG A 58 14.98 9.89 -9.63
C ARG A 58 13.97 10.42 -10.67
N ARG A 59 12.68 10.55 -10.28
CA ARG A 59 11.56 10.92 -11.15
C ARG A 59 11.34 9.97 -12.33
N GLU A 60 11.60 8.71 -12.13
CA GLU A 60 11.36 7.64 -13.10
C GLU A 60 9.91 7.16 -13.01
N GLU A 61 9.35 6.75 -14.16
CA GLU A 61 7.95 6.30 -14.27
C GLU A 61 7.70 4.91 -13.66
N SER A 62 8.74 4.09 -13.61
CA SER A 62 8.64 2.69 -13.20
C SER A 62 9.78 2.27 -12.28
N SER A 63 9.60 1.11 -11.67
CA SER A 63 10.55 0.46 -10.78
C SER A 63 11.87 0.06 -11.45
N SER A 64 12.83 -0.36 -10.63
CA SER A 64 14.22 -0.70 -11.00
C SER A 64 14.38 -1.95 -11.89
N GLY A 65 13.30 -2.65 -12.21
CA GLY A 65 13.31 -3.84 -13.07
C GLY A 65 12.44 -4.97 -12.54
N PRO A 66 12.44 -6.13 -13.21
CA PRO A 66 11.48 -7.22 -12.96
C PRO A 66 11.58 -7.84 -11.56
N ASP A 67 12.76 -7.81 -10.95
CA ASP A 67 12.99 -8.39 -9.62
C ASP A 67 12.78 -7.41 -8.47
N LEU A 68 12.54 -6.11 -8.76
CA LEU A 68 12.26 -5.06 -7.77
C LEU A 68 13.31 -4.98 -6.65
N LEU A 69 14.59 -5.24 -6.97
CA LEU A 69 15.65 -5.42 -5.97
C LEU A 69 15.86 -4.17 -5.11
N GLU A 70 15.84 -3.00 -5.76
CA GLU A 70 16.04 -1.72 -5.10
C GLU A 70 14.86 -1.37 -4.19
N GLU A 71 13.63 -1.57 -4.66
CA GLU A 71 12.40 -1.33 -3.92
C GLU A 71 12.27 -2.26 -2.71
N VAL A 72 12.54 -3.55 -2.88
CA VAL A 72 12.51 -4.55 -1.80
C VAL A 72 13.58 -4.24 -0.75
N SER A 73 14.79 -3.84 -1.17
CA SER A 73 15.85 -3.42 -0.25
C SER A 73 15.46 -2.17 0.54
N THR A 74 14.87 -1.18 -0.13
CA THR A 74 14.39 0.06 0.50
C THR A 74 13.26 -0.22 1.49
N LEU A 75 12.27 -1.04 1.10
CA LEU A 75 11.19 -1.44 2.01
C LEU A 75 11.73 -2.13 3.26
N LYS A 76 12.73 -3.02 3.10
CA LYS A 76 13.41 -3.66 4.24
C LYS A 76 14.05 -2.62 5.18
N GLN A 77 14.78 -1.64 4.65
CA GLN A 77 15.40 -0.58 5.46
C GLN A 77 14.35 0.26 6.21
N VAL A 78 13.23 0.57 5.57
CA VAL A 78 12.13 1.32 6.21
C VAL A 78 11.48 0.51 7.33
N ILE A 79 11.24 -0.78 7.13
CA ILE A 79 10.68 -1.66 8.16
C ILE A 79 11.67 -1.81 9.33
N ASP A 80 12.97 -1.95 9.07
CA ASP A 80 13.99 -1.97 10.12
C ASP A 80 14.00 -0.66 10.92
N PHE A 81 13.93 0.48 10.25
CA PHE A 81 13.79 1.77 10.92
C PHE A 81 12.54 1.81 11.82
N ILE A 82 11.39 1.34 11.35
CA ILE A 82 10.16 1.28 12.14
C ILE A 82 10.37 0.44 13.41
N HIS A 83 11.05 -0.69 13.32
CA HIS A 83 11.36 -1.51 14.49
C HIS A 83 12.33 -0.80 15.47
N THR A 84 13.33 -0.04 14.97
CA THR A 84 14.22 0.74 15.84
C THR A 84 13.49 1.87 16.57
N GLU A 85 12.40 2.40 15.98
CA GLU A 85 11.50 3.38 16.62
C GLU A 85 10.60 2.74 17.71
N GLY A 86 10.67 1.43 17.90
CA GLY A 86 9.98 0.69 18.95
C GLY A 86 8.58 0.22 18.62
N TYR A 87 8.20 0.24 17.33
CA TYR A 87 6.96 -0.37 16.87
C TYR A 87 7.13 -1.89 16.72
N ASN A 88 6.11 -2.64 17.14
CA ASN A 88 6.09 -4.10 17.03
C ASN A 88 4.88 -4.62 16.24
N ARG A 89 4.06 -3.72 15.73
CA ARG A 89 2.92 -4.03 14.87
C ARG A 89 2.88 -3.05 13.70
N ILE A 90 2.99 -3.58 12.49
CA ILE A 90 3.01 -2.79 11.26
C ILE A 90 1.82 -3.21 10.41
N THR A 91 1.06 -2.24 9.92
CA THR A 91 0.09 -2.47 8.85
C THR A 91 0.57 -1.74 7.61
N ILE A 92 0.88 -2.47 6.55
CA ILE A 92 1.23 -1.90 5.26
C ILE A 92 -0.07 -1.60 4.49
N ILE A 93 -0.22 -0.35 4.02
CA ILE A 93 -1.26 0.05 3.06
C ILE A 93 -0.56 0.31 1.73
N ALA A 94 -0.72 -0.61 0.79
CA ALA A 94 0.03 -0.66 -0.45
C ALA A 94 -0.86 -0.35 -1.67
N LYS A 95 -0.55 0.71 -2.42
CA LYS A 95 -1.25 1.05 -3.66
C LYS A 95 -0.58 0.39 -4.85
N SER A 96 -1.34 -0.38 -5.67
CA SER A 96 -0.92 -0.85 -6.99
C SER A 96 0.47 -1.53 -6.98
N LEU A 97 1.50 -0.94 -7.62
CA LEU A 97 2.89 -1.41 -7.59
C LEU A 97 3.41 -1.67 -6.16
N GLY A 98 2.98 -0.88 -5.18
CA GLY A 98 3.31 -1.11 -3.78
C GLY A 98 2.87 -2.49 -3.27
N GLY A 99 1.73 -3.00 -3.76
CA GLY A 99 1.26 -4.37 -3.47
C GLY A 99 2.17 -5.44 -4.10
N ILE A 100 2.66 -5.19 -5.31
CA ILE A 100 3.63 -6.08 -5.98
C ILE A 100 4.94 -6.11 -5.18
N ILE A 101 5.50 -4.94 -4.85
CA ILE A 101 6.73 -4.81 -4.05
C ILE A 101 6.58 -5.53 -2.70
N SER A 102 5.42 -5.38 -2.03
CA SER A 102 5.13 -6.09 -0.78
C SER A 102 5.18 -7.61 -0.97
N GLY A 103 4.64 -8.12 -2.08
CA GLY A 103 4.72 -9.54 -2.41
C GLY A 103 6.15 -10.06 -2.57
N TYR A 104 7.02 -9.30 -3.25
CA TYR A 104 8.44 -9.62 -3.38
C TYR A 104 9.18 -9.50 -2.04
N TYR A 105 8.83 -8.50 -1.23
CA TYR A 105 9.37 -8.35 0.12
C TYR A 105 9.06 -9.57 1.00
N PHE A 106 7.79 -9.97 1.11
CA PHE A 106 7.40 -11.11 1.94
C PHE A 106 7.93 -12.46 1.41
N ALA A 107 8.15 -12.59 0.10
CA ALA A 107 8.81 -13.77 -0.45
C ALA A 107 10.26 -13.91 0.03
N LYS A 108 10.94 -12.79 0.30
CA LYS A 108 12.33 -12.76 0.74
C LYS A 108 12.46 -12.66 2.27
N TYR A 109 11.56 -11.94 2.91
CA TYR A 109 11.56 -11.63 4.33
C TYR A 109 10.16 -11.94 4.94
N PRO A 110 9.82 -13.22 5.16
CA PRO A 110 8.54 -13.60 5.75
C PRO A 110 8.41 -13.05 7.18
N ASP A 111 7.36 -12.30 7.44
CA ASP A 111 7.06 -11.77 8.76
C ASP A 111 5.54 -11.73 8.99
N LYS A 112 5.04 -12.62 9.86
CA LYS A 112 3.61 -12.73 10.16
C LYS A 112 3.08 -11.65 11.11
N SER A 113 3.95 -10.81 11.67
CA SER A 113 3.55 -9.68 12.53
C SER A 113 3.13 -8.45 11.74
N ILE A 114 3.32 -8.46 10.41
CA ILE A 114 2.97 -7.37 9.51
C ILE A 114 1.65 -7.71 8.80
N ASP A 115 0.65 -6.87 8.97
CA ASP A 115 -0.60 -6.94 8.20
C ASP A 115 -0.47 -6.16 6.88
N LEU A 116 -1.16 -6.63 5.83
CA LEU A 116 -1.14 -6.01 4.50
C LEU A 116 -2.56 -5.67 4.03
N ILE A 117 -2.73 -4.45 3.55
CA ILE A 117 -3.90 -3.95 2.83
C ILE A 117 -3.45 -3.56 1.43
N ILE A 118 -4.15 -4.01 0.39
CA ILE A 118 -3.84 -3.64 -1.00
C ILE A 118 -4.96 -2.78 -1.58
N LEU A 119 -4.58 -1.65 -2.15
CA LEU A 119 -5.45 -0.74 -2.88
C LEU A 119 -5.19 -0.89 -4.39
N GLY A 120 -6.10 -1.59 -5.11
CA GLY A 120 -5.93 -1.95 -6.51
C GLY A 120 -4.96 -3.12 -6.67
N TYR A 121 -5.44 -4.34 -6.43
CA TYR A 121 -4.70 -5.59 -6.59
C TYR A 121 -4.46 -5.90 -8.07
N ILE A 122 -3.25 -6.34 -8.41
CA ILE A 122 -2.86 -6.71 -9.78
C ILE A 122 -2.55 -8.22 -9.83
N PRO A 123 -3.46 -9.04 -10.41
CA PRO A 123 -3.26 -10.47 -10.57
C PRO A 123 -1.99 -10.81 -11.33
N ASN A 124 -1.41 -11.97 -11.04
CA ASN A 124 -0.19 -12.51 -11.63
C ASN A 124 1.10 -11.71 -11.37
N GLU A 125 1.01 -10.44 -10.96
CA GLU A 125 2.17 -9.61 -10.57
C GLU A 125 2.44 -9.72 -9.06
N VAL A 126 1.39 -9.71 -8.25
CA VAL A 126 1.50 -9.90 -6.80
C VAL A 126 1.84 -11.35 -6.49
N LYS A 127 2.90 -11.59 -5.70
CA LYS A 127 3.28 -12.93 -5.24
C LYS A 127 2.30 -13.44 -4.17
N GLN A 128 1.10 -13.87 -4.59
CA GLN A 128 -0.02 -14.21 -3.71
C GLN A 128 0.35 -15.21 -2.61
N ASN A 129 1.12 -16.26 -2.94
CA ASN A 129 1.52 -17.26 -1.95
C ASN A 129 2.39 -16.68 -0.83
N ALA A 130 3.18 -15.64 -1.14
CA ALA A 130 4.06 -15.00 -0.15
C ALA A 130 3.31 -14.10 0.81
N ILE A 131 2.17 -13.56 0.40
CA ILE A 131 1.37 -12.61 1.22
C ILE A 131 0.13 -13.25 1.86
N SER A 132 -0.13 -14.53 1.65
CA SER A 132 -1.37 -15.20 2.05
C SER A 132 -1.69 -15.09 3.55
N ASP A 133 -0.67 -15.08 4.41
CA ASP A 133 -0.84 -14.94 5.86
C ASP A 133 -0.97 -13.46 6.30
N ASN A 134 -0.46 -12.54 5.49
CA ASN A 134 -0.36 -11.12 5.79
C ASN A 134 -1.55 -10.31 5.25
N LEU A 135 -2.07 -10.69 4.06
CA LEU A 135 -3.14 -9.95 3.39
C LEU A 135 -4.46 -10.05 4.15
N LYS A 136 -5.00 -8.91 4.56
CA LYS A 136 -6.25 -8.81 5.34
C LYS A 136 -7.38 -8.18 4.56
N LEU A 137 -7.05 -7.21 3.69
CA LEU A 137 -8.03 -6.42 2.94
C LEU A 137 -7.51 -6.11 1.55
N VAL A 138 -8.40 -6.18 0.56
CA VAL A 138 -8.21 -5.56 -0.74
C VAL A 138 -9.38 -4.59 -0.98
N ILE A 139 -9.08 -3.36 -1.42
CA ILE A 139 -10.07 -2.44 -1.93
C ILE A 139 -9.86 -2.34 -3.44
N GLN A 140 -10.90 -2.68 -4.22
CA GLN A 140 -10.79 -2.83 -5.67
C GLN A 140 -11.87 -2.03 -6.39
N GLY A 141 -11.50 -1.28 -7.42
CA GLY A 141 -12.47 -0.61 -8.28
C GLY A 141 -13.26 -1.63 -9.13
N GLU A 142 -14.57 -1.40 -9.29
CA GLU A 142 -15.43 -2.27 -10.14
C GLU A 142 -14.91 -2.33 -11.58
N ASN A 143 -14.45 -1.19 -12.11
CA ASN A 143 -13.93 -1.04 -13.47
C ASN A 143 -12.38 -1.04 -13.52
N ASP A 144 -11.74 -1.68 -12.54
CA ASP A 144 -10.28 -1.80 -12.55
C ASP A 144 -9.83 -2.65 -13.74
N ARG A 145 -8.98 -2.07 -14.59
CA ARG A 145 -8.49 -2.70 -15.83
C ARG A 145 -7.67 -3.97 -15.60
N PHE A 146 -7.13 -4.19 -14.40
CA PHE A 146 -6.30 -5.35 -14.08
C PHE A 146 -7.12 -6.54 -13.61
N ALA A 147 -8.17 -6.30 -12.82
CA ALA A 147 -9.12 -7.33 -12.41
C ALA A 147 -10.37 -6.72 -11.79
N ALA A 148 -11.52 -7.33 -12.03
CA ALA A 148 -12.74 -7.02 -11.30
C ALA A 148 -12.66 -7.55 -9.84
N PRO A 149 -13.40 -6.96 -8.87
CA PRO A 149 -13.43 -7.41 -7.47
C PRO A 149 -13.74 -8.90 -7.30
N SER A 150 -14.64 -9.45 -8.11
CA SER A 150 -14.99 -10.87 -8.09
C SER A 150 -13.85 -11.81 -8.51
N GLU A 151 -12.97 -11.35 -9.41
CA GLU A 151 -11.78 -12.10 -9.82
C GLU A 151 -10.72 -12.06 -8.72
N VAL A 152 -10.51 -10.87 -8.12
CA VAL A 152 -9.61 -10.72 -6.97
C VAL A 152 -10.05 -11.63 -5.82
N HIS A 153 -11.35 -11.65 -5.49
CA HIS A 153 -11.91 -12.51 -4.43
C HIS A 153 -11.59 -14.00 -4.65
N LYS A 154 -11.68 -14.49 -5.90
CA LYS A 154 -11.32 -15.87 -6.23
C LYS A 154 -9.84 -16.17 -5.99
N ILE A 155 -8.96 -15.20 -6.23
CA ILE A 155 -7.50 -15.34 -6.08
C ILE A 155 -7.10 -15.31 -4.60
N VAL A 156 -7.60 -14.34 -3.84
CA VAL A 156 -7.18 -14.13 -2.45
C VAL A 156 -7.93 -15.05 -1.45
N GLY A 157 -9.09 -15.58 -1.87
CA GLY A 157 -9.90 -16.52 -1.07
C GLY A 157 -10.71 -15.85 0.05
N ASN A 158 -11.55 -16.65 0.72
CA ASN A 158 -12.55 -16.16 1.67
C ASN A 158 -12.00 -15.58 2.98
N LYS A 159 -10.71 -15.73 3.26
CA LYS A 159 -10.07 -15.20 4.47
C LYS A 159 -9.71 -13.72 4.36
N VAL A 160 -9.69 -13.20 3.15
CA VAL A 160 -9.35 -11.81 2.84
C VAL A 160 -10.64 -11.06 2.51
N ALA A 161 -10.86 -9.93 3.17
CA ALA A 161 -11.95 -9.04 2.79
C ALA A 161 -11.65 -8.37 1.45
N VAL A 162 -12.63 -8.37 0.54
CA VAL A 162 -12.54 -7.64 -0.74
C VAL A 162 -13.68 -6.65 -0.78
N ILE A 163 -13.34 -5.36 -0.77
CA ILE A 163 -14.30 -4.25 -0.85
C ILE A 163 -14.31 -3.74 -2.29
N GLU A 164 -15.50 -3.71 -2.89
CA GLU A 164 -15.74 -3.15 -4.21
C GLU A 164 -16.05 -1.66 -4.10
N ILE A 165 -15.38 -0.83 -4.91
CA ILE A 165 -15.74 0.57 -5.13
C ILE A 165 -16.45 0.67 -6.47
N LYS A 166 -17.77 0.88 -6.43
CA LYS A 166 -18.61 0.91 -7.63
C LYS A 166 -18.21 2.01 -8.61
N ASN A 167 -18.25 1.68 -9.89
CA ASN A 167 -17.89 2.55 -11.01
C ASN A 167 -16.44 3.09 -11.00
N ALA A 168 -15.62 2.74 -10.01
CA ALA A 168 -14.25 3.21 -9.91
C ALA A 168 -13.29 2.42 -10.82
N ASP A 169 -12.34 3.11 -11.43
CA ASP A 169 -11.21 2.51 -12.12
C ASP A 169 -10.08 2.14 -11.13
N HIS A 170 -8.91 1.69 -11.66
CA HIS A 170 -7.73 1.35 -10.87
C HIS A 170 -7.23 2.47 -9.95
N SER A 171 -7.45 3.73 -10.32
CA SER A 171 -7.03 4.92 -9.55
C SER A 171 -8.15 5.49 -8.69
N TYR A 172 -9.29 4.80 -8.61
CA TYR A 172 -10.53 5.25 -7.95
C TYR A 172 -11.06 6.53 -8.57
N GLN A 173 -10.97 6.61 -9.89
CA GLN A 173 -11.47 7.68 -10.73
C GLN A 173 -12.72 7.21 -11.48
N ASN A 174 -13.55 8.16 -11.89
CA ASN A 174 -14.62 7.91 -12.82
C ASN A 174 -14.10 7.85 -14.28
N HIS A 175 -15.02 7.66 -15.25
CA HIS A 175 -14.66 7.60 -16.67
C HIS A 175 -14.05 8.91 -17.22
N ASN A 176 -14.30 10.05 -16.56
CA ASN A 176 -13.70 11.35 -16.89
C ASN A 176 -12.32 11.57 -16.22
N LYS A 177 -11.79 10.57 -15.51
CA LYS A 177 -10.55 10.66 -14.73
C LYS A 177 -10.62 11.60 -13.52
N GLU A 178 -11.81 11.86 -13.01
CA GLU A 178 -12.00 12.61 -11.79
C GLU A 178 -11.91 11.67 -10.57
N PRO A 179 -11.17 12.01 -9.51
CA PRO A 179 -10.87 11.12 -8.38
C PRO A 179 -12.01 11.04 -7.35
N ILE A 180 -13.26 11.03 -7.81
CA ILE A 180 -14.46 11.17 -6.97
C ILE A 180 -14.69 10.00 -6.00
N TYR A 181 -14.10 8.84 -6.25
CA TYR A 181 -14.26 7.64 -5.40
C TYR A 181 -13.14 7.48 -4.36
N GLN A 182 -12.12 8.34 -4.36
CA GLN A 182 -11.00 8.22 -3.41
C GLN A 182 -11.44 8.43 -1.97
N ASN A 183 -12.41 9.32 -1.72
CA ASN A 183 -12.96 9.53 -0.37
C ASN A 183 -13.66 8.28 0.18
N GLU A 184 -14.39 7.52 -0.66
CA GLU A 184 -15.00 6.26 -0.27
C GLU A 184 -13.95 5.23 0.17
N VAL A 185 -12.80 5.17 -0.53
CA VAL A 185 -11.67 4.34 -0.12
C VAL A 185 -11.13 4.75 1.24
N LEU A 186 -10.99 6.06 1.50
CA LEU A 186 -10.53 6.59 2.80
C LEU A 186 -11.51 6.21 3.93
N ASP A 187 -12.82 6.30 3.69
CA ASP A 187 -13.85 5.92 4.65
C ASP A 187 -13.77 4.42 4.99
N HIS A 188 -13.57 3.57 3.98
CA HIS A 188 -13.35 2.14 4.20
C HIS A 188 -12.07 1.86 4.99
N LEU A 189 -10.98 2.57 4.73
CA LEU A 189 -9.75 2.46 5.51
C LEU A 189 -9.99 2.85 6.97
N VAL A 190 -10.66 3.98 7.25
CA VAL A 190 -10.96 4.43 8.62
C VAL A 190 -11.79 3.39 9.38
N ASN A 191 -12.77 2.78 8.73
CA ASN A 191 -13.60 1.74 9.35
C ASN A 191 -12.84 0.43 9.60
N TRP A 192 -11.73 0.20 8.91
CA TRP A 192 -10.89 -0.99 9.06
C TRP A 192 -9.83 -0.86 10.16
N ILE A 193 -9.30 0.34 10.38
CA ILE A 193 -8.24 0.66 11.35
C ILE A 193 -8.80 1.09 12.70
#